data_1223fe4cec87c2a19778b3ff53c7f4cd
#
_entry.id   1223fe4cec87c2a19778b3ff53c7f4cd
#
_cell.length_a   1.000
_cell.length_b   1.000
_cell.length_c   1.000
_cell.angle_alpha   90.00
_cell.angle_beta   90.00
_cell.angle_gamma   90.00
#
_symmetry.space_group_name_H-M   'P 1'
#
loop_
_entity.id
_entity.type
_entity.pdbx_description
1 polymer ?
#
loop_
_entity_poly.entity_id
_entity_poly.type
_entity_poly.pdbx_seq_one_letter_code
_entity_poly.pdbx_strand_id
1 'polypeptide(L)'
;VIWLVRAYLNAGIMDGGVMVDRHLGTPQGGPLSPLLANVLLDEVDKALEARGYSFARYADDCNVYVGSIKAGERVMAYLRKLYTGLKLQINEAKSAVASAFGRKFLGYALWVAKGKAVKRKVADKPLQNFKARIRQLTRRSGGRSLDQVVEKLRPYLLGWKAYFGMAQTPRVWRELDEWLRHRLRAIQLKHWKRPRTIYRELKALGASEDVAKQVAGNCHRWWRNSDG
;
A
#
# COMPACT_ATOMS: atom_id res chain seq x y z
N VAL A 1 -1.68 -4.44 36.39
CA VAL A 1 -1.75 -3.86 35.03
C VAL A 1 -1.89 -2.33 35.11
N ILE A 2 -2.92 -1.78 35.80
CA ILE A 2 -3.18 -0.35 35.91
C ILE A 2 -1.96 0.43 36.45
N TRP A 3 -1.29 -0.10 37.46
CA TRP A 3 -0.06 0.51 38.01
C TRP A 3 1.05 0.61 36.95
N LEU A 4 1.27 -0.44 36.15
CA LEU A 4 2.27 -0.42 35.06
C LEU A 4 1.91 0.60 33.97
N VAL A 5 0.63 0.68 33.59
CA VAL A 5 0.15 1.70 32.63
C VAL A 5 0.39 3.11 33.17
N ARG A 6 0.09 3.33 34.47
CA ARG A 6 0.33 4.61 35.14
C ARG A 6 1.80 4.97 35.18
N ALA A 7 2.67 4.02 35.54
CA ALA A 7 4.11 4.20 35.52
C ALA A 7 4.62 4.56 34.14
N TYR A 8 4.12 3.87 33.08
CA TYR A 8 4.46 4.17 31.68
C TYR A 8 4.00 5.57 31.25
N LEU A 9 2.79 5.98 31.64
CA LEU A 9 2.25 7.31 31.29
C LEU A 9 3.00 8.44 32.01
N ASN A 10 3.49 8.19 33.23
CA ASN A 10 4.25 9.16 34.03
C ASN A 10 5.75 9.12 33.76
N ALA A 11 6.25 8.14 33.00
CA ALA A 11 7.66 8.09 32.63
C ALA A 11 8.03 9.30 31.75
N GLY A 12 9.09 10.00 32.06
CA GLY A 12 9.66 11.04 31.21
C GLY A 12 10.18 10.50 29.89
N ILE A 13 10.60 11.36 29.00
CA ILE A 13 11.30 11.01 27.76
C ILE A 13 12.78 11.39 27.94
N MET A 14 13.67 10.47 27.56
CA MET A 14 15.08 10.80 27.43
C MET A 14 15.33 11.40 26.06
N ASP A 15 15.64 12.68 26.00
CA ASP A 15 15.98 13.38 24.76
C ASP A 15 17.41 13.95 24.90
N GLY A 16 18.32 13.54 24.00
CA GLY A 16 19.71 13.97 24.03
C GLY A 16 20.47 13.66 25.34
N GLY A 17 20.02 12.66 26.13
CA GLY A 17 20.60 12.31 27.44
C GLY A 17 20.02 13.09 28.64
N VAL A 18 19.02 13.94 28.41
CA VAL A 18 18.30 14.69 29.45
C VAL A 18 16.89 14.10 29.60
N MET A 19 16.46 13.91 30.86
CA MET A 19 15.09 13.48 31.17
C MET A 19 14.16 14.69 31.09
N VAL A 20 13.19 14.65 30.19
CA VAL A 20 12.18 15.69 30.02
C VAL A 20 10.86 15.19 30.57
N ASP A 21 10.27 15.92 31.52
CA ASP A 21 8.96 15.64 32.06
C ASP A 21 7.87 15.91 31.01
N ARG A 22 6.86 15.05 30.97
CA ARG A 22 5.74 15.18 30.07
C ARG A 22 4.47 15.56 30.80
N HIS A 23 3.78 16.53 30.24
CA HIS A 23 2.48 16.95 30.74
C HIS A 23 1.31 16.49 29.90
N LEU A 24 1.56 15.94 28.68
CA LEU A 24 0.51 15.52 27.73
C LEU A 24 0.91 14.27 26.92
N GLY A 25 -0.06 13.37 26.77
CA GLY A 25 0.02 12.24 25.83
C GLY A 25 1.01 11.13 26.21
N THR A 26 1.33 10.31 25.22
CA THR A 26 2.34 9.24 25.29
C THR A 26 3.44 9.50 24.26
N PRO A 27 4.70 8.99 24.47
CA PRO A 27 5.76 9.21 23.49
C PRO A 27 5.39 8.60 22.14
N GLN A 28 5.65 9.35 21.08
CA GLN A 28 5.49 8.85 19.74
C GLN A 28 6.50 7.72 19.50
N GLY A 29 6.00 6.54 19.06
CA GLY A 29 6.83 5.33 18.88
C GLY A 29 6.99 4.47 20.14
N GLY A 30 6.38 4.81 21.27
CA GLY A 30 6.38 3.97 22.45
C GLY A 30 5.58 2.67 22.24
N PRO A 31 6.01 1.52 22.83
CA PRO A 31 5.41 0.20 22.55
C PRO A 31 3.95 0.10 23.00
N LEU A 32 3.54 0.80 24.05
CA LEU A 32 2.16 0.80 24.57
C LEU A 32 1.27 1.87 23.93
N SER A 33 1.85 2.88 23.28
CA SER A 33 1.09 4.02 22.73
C SER A 33 -0.03 3.61 21.76
N PRO A 34 0.17 2.66 20.80
CA PRO A 34 -0.92 2.22 19.91
C PRO A 34 -2.05 1.50 20.64
N LEU A 35 -1.71 0.71 21.69
CA LEU A 35 -2.71 0.02 22.49
C LEU A 35 -3.55 0.99 23.30
N LEU A 36 -2.89 1.93 24.00
CA LEU A 36 -3.58 2.94 24.81
C LEU A 36 -4.43 3.87 23.97
N ALA A 37 -3.97 4.25 22.78
CA ALA A 37 -4.75 5.02 21.82
C ALA A 37 -6.00 4.25 21.39
N ASN A 38 -5.91 2.95 21.10
CA ASN A 38 -7.07 2.13 20.75
C ASN A 38 -8.06 1.99 21.90
N VAL A 39 -7.59 1.82 23.15
CA VAL A 39 -8.46 1.77 24.34
C VAL A 39 -9.23 3.08 24.50
N LEU A 40 -8.57 4.22 24.31
CA LEU A 40 -9.22 5.55 24.40
C LEU A 40 -10.23 5.75 23.27
N LEU A 41 -9.88 5.36 22.04
CA LEU A 41 -10.74 5.54 20.86
C LEU A 41 -11.89 4.51 20.77
N ASP A 42 -11.87 3.46 21.56
CA ASP A 42 -12.97 2.51 21.69
C ASP A 42 -14.28 3.20 22.14
N GLU A 43 -14.19 4.26 22.93
CA GLU A 43 -15.35 5.10 23.29
C GLU A 43 -15.99 5.77 22.06
N VAL A 44 -15.18 6.17 21.09
CA VAL A 44 -15.69 6.74 19.82
C VAL A 44 -16.36 5.64 18.99
N ASP A 45 -15.73 4.45 18.92
CA ASP A 45 -16.28 3.31 18.18
C ASP A 45 -17.65 2.91 18.75
N LYS A 46 -17.75 2.72 20.06
CA LYS A 46 -19.02 2.43 20.77
C LYS A 46 -20.10 3.49 20.53
N ALA A 47 -19.71 4.77 20.55
CA ALA A 47 -20.64 5.86 20.31
C ALA A 47 -21.16 5.91 18.87
N LEU A 48 -20.35 5.50 17.87
CA LEU A 48 -20.75 5.35 16.48
C LEU A 48 -21.62 4.12 16.28
N GLU A 49 -21.27 2.98 16.87
CA GLU A 49 -22.04 1.74 16.83
C GLU A 49 -23.43 1.91 17.46
N ALA A 50 -23.53 2.52 18.63
CA ALA A 50 -24.79 2.78 19.32
C ALA A 50 -25.77 3.63 18.48
N ARG A 51 -25.27 4.40 17.51
CA ARG A 51 -26.08 5.18 16.56
C ARG A 51 -26.28 4.50 15.21
N GLY A 52 -25.80 3.27 15.05
CA GLY A 52 -25.93 2.50 13.81
C GLY A 52 -25.14 3.07 12.62
N TYR A 53 -24.07 3.83 12.86
CA TYR A 53 -23.24 4.31 11.77
C TYR A 53 -22.34 3.20 11.21
N SER A 54 -22.26 3.12 9.88
CA SER A 54 -21.23 2.32 9.21
C SER A 54 -19.93 3.10 9.19
N PHE A 55 -18.89 2.55 9.81
CA PHE A 55 -17.58 3.20 9.87
C PHE A 55 -16.42 2.18 9.76
N ALA A 56 -15.25 2.69 9.49
CA ALA A 56 -14.00 1.95 9.54
C ALA A 56 -12.92 2.81 10.19
N ARG A 57 -12.32 2.31 11.27
CA ARG A 57 -11.21 2.98 11.95
C ARG A 57 -9.95 2.12 11.91
N TYR A 58 -8.82 2.75 11.69
CA TYR A 58 -7.50 2.16 11.80
C TYR A 58 -6.58 3.16 12.50
N ALA A 59 -6.22 2.87 13.74
CA ALA A 59 -5.53 3.79 14.63
C ALA A 59 -6.32 5.11 14.75
N ASP A 60 -5.72 6.23 14.39
CA ASP A 60 -6.31 7.58 14.39
C ASP A 60 -7.14 7.90 13.12
N ASP A 61 -6.96 7.13 12.04
CA ASP A 61 -7.74 7.32 10.81
C ASP A 61 -9.13 6.68 10.94
N CYS A 62 -10.19 7.51 10.91
CA CYS A 62 -11.59 7.08 10.98
C CYS A 62 -12.38 7.58 9.78
N ASN A 63 -13.09 6.69 9.09
CA ASN A 63 -14.04 7.02 8.04
C ASN A 63 -15.44 6.58 8.46
N VAL A 64 -16.40 7.51 8.47
CA VAL A 64 -17.83 7.23 8.71
C VAL A 64 -18.59 7.42 7.40
N TYR A 65 -19.38 6.43 7.02
CA TYR A 65 -20.10 6.42 5.75
C TYR A 65 -21.57 6.79 5.96
N VAL A 66 -22.03 7.78 5.22
CA VAL A 66 -23.39 8.30 5.30
C VAL A 66 -23.96 8.60 3.91
N GLY A 67 -25.29 8.67 3.79
CA GLY A 67 -25.97 8.82 2.50
C GLY A 67 -26.01 10.24 1.94
N SER A 68 -25.62 11.29 2.69
CA SER A 68 -25.67 12.68 2.21
C SER A 68 -24.63 13.57 2.87
N ILE A 69 -24.30 14.69 2.22
CA ILE A 69 -23.38 15.71 2.76
C ILE A 69 -23.92 16.28 4.09
N LYS A 70 -25.20 16.62 4.15
CA LYS A 70 -25.85 17.09 5.40
C LYS A 70 -25.70 16.10 6.56
N ALA A 71 -25.84 14.80 6.29
CA ALA A 71 -25.63 13.76 7.28
C ALA A 71 -24.14 13.72 7.70
N GLY A 72 -23.23 13.86 6.75
CA GLY A 72 -21.80 13.93 7.01
C GLY A 72 -21.41 15.11 7.91
N GLU A 73 -21.95 16.29 7.67
CA GLU A 73 -21.73 17.48 8.50
C GLU A 73 -22.20 17.27 9.95
N ARG A 74 -23.38 16.65 10.12
CA ARG A 74 -23.89 16.29 11.46
C ARG A 74 -22.98 15.28 12.17
N VAL A 75 -22.51 14.28 11.46
CA VAL A 75 -21.57 13.30 12.01
C VAL A 75 -20.23 13.95 12.36
N MET A 76 -19.72 14.84 11.52
CA MET A 76 -18.48 15.58 11.80
C MET A 76 -18.62 16.44 13.07
N ALA A 77 -19.74 17.15 13.22
CA ALA A 77 -20.03 17.92 14.42
C ALA A 77 -20.15 17.03 15.67
N TYR A 78 -20.71 15.84 15.52
CA TYR A 78 -20.81 14.86 16.59
C TYR A 78 -19.44 14.31 16.98
N LEU A 79 -18.60 13.93 16.01
CA LEU A 79 -17.23 13.49 16.25
C LEU A 79 -16.40 14.55 16.98
N ARG A 80 -16.51 15.82 16.59
CA ARG A 80 -15.86 16.93 17.32
C ARG A 80 -16.20 16.93 18.81
N LYS A 81 -17.49 16.77 19.15
CA LYS A 81 -17.92 16.70 20.56
C LYS A 81 -17.32 15.48 21.28
N LEU A 82 -17.33 14.32 20.65
CA LEU A 82 -16.76 13.11 21.22
C LEU A 82 -15.24 13.28 21.49
N TYR A 83 -14.50 13.72 20.48
CA TYR A 83 -13.05 13.91 20.62
C TYR A 83 -12.70 14.98 21.67
N THR A 84 -13.47 16.08 21.71
CA THR A 84 -13.30 17.12 22.76
C THR A 84 -13.54 16.53 24.15
N GLY A 85 -14.56 15.68 24.33
CA GLY A 85 -14.84 14.97 25.58
C GLY A 85 -13.67 14.08 26.02
N LEU A 86 -12.98 13.49 25.09
CA LEU A 86 -11.77 12.68 25.31
C LEU A 86 -10.47 13.52 25.42
N LYS A 87 -10.58 14.84 25.40
CA LYS A 87 -9.44 15.78 25.36
C LYS A 87 -8.53 15.58 24.14
N LEU A 88 -9.12 15.11 23.03
CA LEU A 88 -8.44 14.95 21.74
C LEU A 88 -8.88 16.04 20.77
N GLN A 89 -8.04 16.32 19.78
CA GLN A 89 -8.33 17.29 18.72
C GLN A 89 -8.41 16.60 17.36
N ILE A 90 -9.39 17.00 16.56
CA ILE A 90 -9.49 16.58 15.16
C ILE A 90 -8.53 17.43 14.32
N ASN A 91 -7.78 16.79 13.44
CA ASN A 91 -6.95 17.49 12.46
C ASN A 91 -7.85 18.02 11.33
N GLU A 92 -8.32 19.25 11.45
CA GLU A 92 -9.24 19.89 10.50
C GLU A 92 -8.66 19.98 9.08
N ALA A 93 -7.35 20.10 8.92
CA ALA A 93 -6.71 20.14 7.60
C ALA A 93 -6.78 18.80 6.85
N LYS A 94 -6.90 17.68 7.58
CA LYS A 94 -6.98 16.33 7.00
C LYS A 94 -8.39 15.76 7.02
N SER A 95 -9.29 16.32 7.85
CA SER A 95 -10.67 15.86 8.01
C SER A 95 -11.60 16.60 7.08
N ALA A 96 -12.47 15.90 6.38
CA ALA A 96 -13.44 16.53 5.48
C ALA A 96 -14.67 15.66 5.26
N VAL A 97 -15.80 16.30 5.07
CA VAL A 97 -17.01 15.66 4.55
C VAL A 97 -16.95 15.71 3.02
N ALA A 98 -16.89 14.55 2.39
CA ALA A 98 -16.79 14.46 0.93
C ALA A 98 -17.25 13.09 0.43
N SER A 99 -17.37 12.96 -0.90
CA SER A 99 -17.65 11.67 -1.53
C SER A 99 -16.63 10.61 -1.12
N ALA A 100 -17.09 9.40 -0.80
CA ALA A 100 -16.22 8.25 -0.51
C ALA A 100 -15.43 7.78 -1.75
N PHE A 101 -15.94 8.10 -2.96
CA PHE A 101 -15.29 7.74 -4.20
C PHE A 101 -14.09 8.64 -4.49
N GLY A 102 -12.98 8.05 -4.91
CA GLY A 102 -11.72 8.79 -5.16
C GLY A 102 -10.88 9.08 -3.90
N ARG A 103 -11.43 8.86 -2.70
CA ARG A 103 -10.65 8.92 -1.46
C ARG A 103 -9.98 7.59 -1.17
N LYS A 104 -8.81 7.67 -0.56
CA LYS A 104 -8.03 6.48 -0.17
C LYS A 104 -8.16 6.21 1.33
N PHE A 105 -8.27 4.93 1.66
CA PHE A 105 -8.16 4.42 3.02
C PHE A 105 -7.32 3.14 3.02
N LEU A 106 -6.28 3.07 3.82
CA LEU A 106 -5.34 1.93 3.89
C LEU A 106 -4.79 1.50 2.51
N GLY A 107 -4.52 2.45 1.63
CA GLY A 107 -4.03 2.17 0.30
C GLY A 107 -5.07 1.70 -0.72
N TYR A 108 -6.32 1.54 -0.31
CA TYR A 108 -7.47 1.26 -1.18
C TYR A 108 -8.26 2.51 -1.52
N ALA A 109 -9.01 2.45 -2.60
CA ALA A 109 -10.04 3.43 -2.96
C ALA A 109 -11.30 2.68 -3.43
N LEU A 110 -12.45 3.33 -3.26
CA LEU A 110 -13.73 2.80 -3.73
C LEU A 110 -14.02 3.31 -5.15
N TRP A 111 -14.67 2.48 -5.95
CA TRP A 111 -15.16 2.84 -7.26
C TRP A 111 -16.48 2.14 -7.57
N VAL A 112 -17.27 2.71 -8.49
CA VAL A 112 -18.57 2.16 -8.90
C VAL A 112 -18.37 1.39 -10.19
N ALA A 113 -18.69 0.09 -10.18
CA ALA A 113 -18.72 -0.76 -11.36
C ALA A 113 -20.07 -0.68 -12.09
N LYS A 114 -20.15 -1.28 -13.29
CA LYS A 114 -21.42 -1.47 -13.98
C LYS A 114 -22.44 -2.14 -13.04
N GLY A 115 -23.67 -1.68 -13.05
CA GLY A 115 -24.71 -2.14 -12.13
C GLY A 115 -24.70 -1.48 -10.75
N LYS A 116 -24.01 -0.34 -10.59
CA LYS A 116 -23.91 0.43 -9.34
C LYS A 116 -23.24 -0.31 -8.17
N ALA A 117 -22.58 -1.44 -8.42
CA ALA A 117 -21.86 -2.18 -7.38
C ALA A 117 -20.62 -1.40 -6.94
N VAL A 118 -20.49 -1.16 -5.64
CA VAL A 118 -19.30 -0.54 -5.05
C VAL A 118 -18.19 -1.60 -4.93
N LYS A 119 -17.04 -1.31 -5.50
CA LYS A 119 -15.86 -2.21 -5.52
C LYS A 119 -14.63 -1.50 -4.96
N ARG A 120 -13.68 -2.30 -4.48
CA ARG A 120 -12.37 -1.84 -3.99
C ARG A 120 -11.34 -1.92 -5.10
N LYS A 121 -10.54 -0.87 -5.25
CA LYS A 121 -9.34 -0.85 -6.09
C LYS A 121 -8.11 -0.45 -5.27
N VAL A 122 -6.92 -0.79 -5.74
CA VAL A 122 -5.68 -0.23 -5.20
C VAL A 122 -5.64 1.26 -5.56
N ALA A 123 -5.30 2.11 -4.61
CA ALA A 123 -5.15 3.55 -4.86
C ALA A 123 -3.90 3.82 -5.74
N ASP A 124 -3.87 4.96 -6.42
CA ASP A 124 -2.83 5.26 -7.41
C ASP A 124 -1.42 5.34 -6.82
N LYS A 125 -1.27 5.95 -5.63
CA LYS A 125 0.03 6.09 -4.97
C LYS A 125 0.68 4.75 -4.61
N PRO A 126 0.00 3.75 -3.99
CA PRO A 126 0.53 2.40 -3.83
C PRO A 126 0.94 1.72 -5.14
N LEU A 127 0.17 1.89 -6.22
CA LEU A 127 0.54 1.34 -7.54
C LEU A 127 1.81 2.01 -8.10
N GLN A 128 1.94 3.31 -7.97
CA GLN A 128 3.15 4.05 -8.36
C GLN A 128 4.37 3.58 -7.55
N ASN A 129 4.21 3.45 -6.23
CA ASN A 129 5.27 2.95 -5.33
C ASN A 129 5.67 1.51 -5.69
N PHE A 130 4.69 0.65 -5.97
CA PHE A 130 4.94 -0.71 -6.45
C PHE A 130 5.78 -0.69 -7.72
N LYS A 131 5.35 0.05 -8.76
CA LYS A 131 6.09 0.17 -10.02
C LYS A 131 7.50 0.73 -9.81
N ALA A 132 7.66 1.73 -8.95
CA ALA A 132 8.96 2.30 -8.62
C ALA A 132 9.88 1.25 -7.96
N ARG A 133 9.37 0.51 -6.98
CA ARG A 133 10.12 -0.54 -6.29
C ARG A 133 10.52 -1.68 -7.22
N ILE A 134 9.60 -2.14 -8.08
CA ILE A 134 9.91 -3.14 -9.11
C ILE A 134 11.01 -2.63 -10.05
N ARG A 135 10.96 -1.37 -10.50
CA ARG A 135 12.04 -0.78 -11.34
C ARG A 135 13.40 -0.84 -10.65
N GLN A 136 13.46 -0.56 -9.35
CA GLN A 136 14.70 -0.64 -8.56
C GLN A 136 15.23 -2.07 -8.48
N LEU A 137 14.34 -3.03 -8.14
CA LEU A 137 14.71 -4.44 -7.99
C LEU A 137 15.14 -5.08 -9.32
N THR A 138 14.53 -4.64 -10.44
CA THR A 138 14.77 -5.15 -11.79
C THR A 138 15.66 -4.23 -12.64
N ARG A 139 16.62 -3.52 -12.01
CA ARG A 139 17.60 -2.72 -12.75
C ARG A 139 18.50 -3.63 -13.58
N ARG A 140 18.53 -3.39 -14.90
CA ARG A 140 19.31 -4.18 -15.87
C ARG A 140 20.83 -4.00 -15.75
N SER A 141 21.28 -2.95 -15.08
CA SER A 141 22.72 -2.63 -14.87
C SER A 141 23.21 -2.99 -13.47
N GLY A 142 22.49 -3.82 -12.74
CA GLY A 142 22.80 -4.13 -11.32
C GLY A 142 23.79 -5.26 -11.10
N GLY A 143 24.38 -5.87 -12.14
CA GLY A 143 25.34 -6.98 -12.02
C GLY A 143 24.79 -8.26 -11.37
N ARG A 144 23.44 -8.42 -11.31
CA ARG A 144 22.79 -9.57 -10.67
C ARG A 144 22.31 -10.57 -11.70
N SER A 145 22.40 -11.88 -11.38
CA SER A 145 21.74 -12.92 -12.17
C SER A 145 20.22 -12.78 -12.13
N LEU A 146 19.51 -13.42 -13.07
CA LEU A 146 18.04 -13.43 -13.06
C LEU A 146 17.51 -14.07 -11.78
N ASP A 147 18.13 -15.16 -11.32
CA ASP A 147 17.72 -15.87 -10.10
C ASP A 147 17.82 -14.97 -8.86
N GLN A 148 18.91 -14.22 -8.73
CA GLN A 148 19.07 -13.24 -7.66
C GLN A 148 18.03 -12.12 -7.72
N VAL A 149 17.61 -11.72 -8.92
CA VAL A 149 16.53 -10.73 -9.09
C VAL A 149 15.20 -11.33 -8.67
N VAL A 150 14.90 -12.57 -9.08
CA VAL A 150 13.65 -13.27 -8.72
C VAL A 150 13.58 -13.52 -7.22
N GLU A 151 14.68 -13.95 -6.61
CA GLU A 151 14.75 -14.17 -5.15
C GLU A 151 14.40 -12.90 -4.35
N LYS A 152 14.91 -11.74 -4.78
CA LYS A 152 14.58 -10.45 -4.15
C LYS A 152 13.18 -9.94 -4.45
N LEU A 153 12.64 -10.28 -5.61
CA LEU A 153 11.28 -9.91 -6.00
C LEU A 153 10.21 -10.69 -5.24
N ARG A 154 10.45 -11.99 -5.04
CA ARG A 154 9.47 -12.94 -4.49
C ARG A 154 8.84 -12.46 -3.17
N PRO A 155 9.59 -12.14 -2.11
CA PRO A 155 8.99 -11.71 -0.84
C PRO A 155 8.21 -10.40 -0.99
N TYR A 156 8.70 -9.46 -1.80
CA TYR A 156 8.01 -8.20 -2.06
C TYR A 156 6.67 -8.41 -2.78
N LEU A 157 6.65 -9.23 -3.83
CA LEU A 157 5.44 -9.54 -4.59
C LEU A 157 4.41 -10.29 -3.73
N LEU A 158 4.85 -11.27 -2.95
CA LEU A 158 3.97 -12.04 -2.05
C LEU A 158 3.36 -11.14 -0.98
N GLY A 159 4.14 -10.29 -0.32
CA GLY A 159 3.65 -9.36 0.68
C GLY A 159 2.67 -8.35 0.08
N TRP A 160 3.00 -7.79 -1.10
CA TRP A 160 2.13 -6.83 -1.79
C TRP A 160 0.80 -7.48 -2.25
N LYS A 161 0.87 -8.72 -2.79
CA LYS A 161 -0.33 -9.50 -3.15
C LYS A 161 -1.18 -9.83 -1.93
N ALA A 162 -0.57 -10.24 -0.82
CA ALA A 162 -1.29 -10.54 0.42
C ALA A 162 -2.03 -9.30 0.94
N TYR A 163 -1.38 -8.14 0.96
CA TYR A 163 -1.99 -6.90 1.41
C TYR A 163 -3.11 -6.40 0.49
N PHE A 164 -2.87 -6.36 -0.83
CA PHE A 164 -3.82 -5.83 -1.81
C PHE A 164 -4.72 -6.90 -2.47
N GLY A 165 -4.74 -8.12 -1.97
CA GLY A 165 -5.53 -9.23 -2.53
C GLY A 165 -7.04 -8.99 -2.54
N MET A 166 -7.55 -8.10 -1.69
CA MET A 166 -8.97 -7.73 -1.66
C MET A 166 -9.39 -6.75 -2.78
N ALA A 167 -8.46 -6.27 -3.61
CA ALA A 167 -8.79 -5.37 -4.71
C ALA A 167 -9.51 -6.13 -5.84
N GLN A 168 -10.65 -5.59 -6.27
CA GLN A 168 -11.56 -6.18 -7.26
C GLN A 168 -11.31 -5.61 -8.66
N THR A 169 -10.03 -5.58 -9.09
CA THR A 169 -9.59 -5.01 -10.36
C THR A 169 -8.69 -6.00 -11.14
N PRO A 170 -9.24 -7.10 -11.69
CA PRO A 170 -8.45 -8.16 -12.34
C PRO A 170 -7.63 -7.65 -13.53
N ARG A 171 -8.10 -6.62 -14.24
CA ARG A 171 -7.36 -5.99 -15.34
C ARG A 171 -6.03 -5.39 -14.87
N VAL A 172 -6.04 -4.66 -13.75
CA VAL A 172 -4.82 -4.05 -13.19
C VAL A 172 -3.79 -5.12 -12.83
N TRP A 173 -4.25 -6.25 -12.29
CA TRP A 173 -3.37 -7.37 -11.96
C TRP A 173 -2.70 -7.97 -13.19
N ARG A 174 -3.46 -8.19 -14.26
CA ARG A 174 -2.92 -8.68 -15.54
C ARG A 174 -1.91 -7.72 -16.12
N GLU A 175 -2.23 -6.43 -16.21
CA GLU A 175 -1.32 -5.39 -16.71
C GLU A 175 -0.01 -5.33 -15.90
N LEU A 176 -0.07 -5.50 -14.58
CA LEU A 176 1.14 -5.54 -13.74
C LEU A 176 1.97 -6.80 -13.97
N ASP A 177 1.32 -7.95 -14.14
CA ASP A 177 1.98 -9.22 -14.40
C ASP A 177 2.66 -9.21 -15.78
N GLU A 178 1.98 -8.77 -16.82
CA GLU A 178 2.53 -8.58 -18.17
C GLU A 178 3.75 -7.65 -18.14
N TRP A 179 3.60 -6.50 -17.49
CA TRP A 179 4.70 -5.54 -17.35
C TRP A 179 5.89 -6.12 -16.58
N LEU A 180 5.66 -6.91 -15.53
CA LEU A 180 6.72 -7.57 -14.77
C LEU A 180 7.44 -8.62 -15.62
N ARG A 181 6.70 -9.47 -16.33
CA ARG A 181 7.28 -10.47 -17.25
C ARG A 181 8.13 -9.82 -18.34
N HIS A 182 7.63 -8.74 -18.93
CA HIS A 182 8.38 -7.94 -19.90
C HIS A 182 9.74 -7.49 -19.30
N ARG A 183 9.75 -6.98 -18.07
CA ARG A 183 10.98 -6.55 -17.40
C ARG A 183 11.95 -7.69 -17.16
N LEU A 184 11.47 -8.84 -16.72
CA LEU A 184 12.33 -10.03 -16.48
C LEU A 184 12.90 -10.58 -17.79
N ARG A 185 12.09 -10.68 -18.84
CA ARG A 185 12.56 -11.05 -20.19
C ARG A 185 13.64 -10.09 -20.70
N ALA A 186 13.46 -8.79 -20.52
CA ALA A 186 14.46 -7.80 -20.92
C ALA A 186 15.79 -7.94 -20.16
N ILE A 187 15.77 -8.36 -18.89
CA ILE A 187 16.99 -8.69 -18.12
C ILE A 187 17.66 -9.92 -18.71
N GLN A 188 16.88 -10.98 -18.98
CA GLN A 188 17.41 -12.23 -19.53
C GLN A 188 18.06 -12.02 -20.90
N LEU A 189 17.38 -11.31 -21.80
CA LEU A 189 17.93 -10.98 -23.12
C LEU A 189 19.24 -10.17 -23.01
N LYS A 190 19.32 -9.24 -22.06
CA LYS A 190 20.55 -8.50 -21.81
C LYS A 190 21.68 -9.40 -21.28
N HIS A 191 21.38 -10.41 -20.45
CA HIS A 191 22.38 -11.36 -19.94
C HIS A 191 22.91 -12.27 -21.05
N TRP A 192 22.05 -12.73 -21.94
CA TRP A 192 22.50 -13.54 -23.10
C TRP A 192 23.34 -12.75 -24.09
N LYS A 193 23.14 -11.46 -24.24
CA LYS A 193 23.95 -10.45 -24.90
C LYS A 193 24.26 -10.72 -26.38
N ARG A 194 24.78 -11.92 -26.73
CA ARG A 194 25.25 -12.30 -28.09
C ARG A 194 24.11 -12.92 -28.90
N PRO A 195 23.98 -12.58 -30.22
CA PRO A 195 22.95 -13.16 -31.07
C PRO A 195 22.89 -14.69 -31.04
N ARG A 196 24.04 -15.35 -31.16
CA ARG A 196 24.13 -16.82 -31.09
C ARG A 196 23.60 -17.39 -29.78
N THR A 197 23.90 -16.76 -28.65
CA THR A 197 23.41 -17.19 -27.34
C THR A 197 21.90 -16.99 -27.25
N ILE A 198 21.39 -15.82 -27.66
CA ILE A 198 19.95 -15.52 -27.65
C ILE A 198 19.18 -16.55 -28.49
N TYR A 199 19.67 -16.83 -29.72
CA TYR A 199 19.06 -17.81 -30.60
C TYR A 199 19.03 -19.21 -29.97
N ARG A 200 20.19 -19.69 -29.48
CA ARG A 200 20.30 -21.01 -28.84
C ARG A 200 19.36 -21.16 -27.64
N GLU A 201 19.38 -20.20 -26.74
CA GLU A 201 18.57 -20.23 -25.52
C GLU A 201 17.05 -20.15 -25.82
N LEU A 202 16.65 -19.30 -26.78
CA LEU A 202 15.26 -19.23 -27.21
C LEU A 202 14.79 -20.54 -27.84
N LYS A 203 15.63 -21.19 -28.66
CA LYS A 203 15.34 -22.52 -29.23
C LYS A 203 15.21 -23.58 -28.14
N ALA A 204 16.09 -23.56 -27.16
CA ALA A 204 16.04 -24.48 -26.00
C ALA A 204 14.76 -24.28 -25.16
N LEU A 205 14.22 -23.06 -25.11
CA LEU A 205 12.96 -22.73 -24.46
C LEU A 205 11.72 -23.02 -25.34
N GLY A 206 11.89 -23.57 -26.56
CA GLY A 206 10.79 -23.96 -27.45
C GLY A 206 10.28 -22.84 -28.36
N ALA A 207 11.01 -21.72 -28.51
CA ALA A 207 10.61 -20.68 -29.45
C ALA A 207 10.67 -21.16 -30.90
N SER A 208 9.79 -20.66 -31.76
CA SER A 208 9.83 -20.91 -33.20
C SER A 208 11.11 -20.38 -33.81
N GLU A 209 11.48 -20.96 -34.97
CA GLU A 209 12.69 -20.57 -35.71
C GLU A 209 12.72 -19.08 -36.05
N ASP A 210 11.56 -18.59 -36.54
CA ASP A 210 11.41 -17.18 -36.96
C ASP A 210 11.55 -16.21 -35.80
N VAL A 211 10.88 -16.50 -34.66
CA VAL A 211 10.98 -15.67 -33.45
C VAL A 211 12.43 -15.67 -32.92
N ALA A 212 13.08 -16.83 -32.87
CA ALA A 212 14.46 -16.92 -32.39
C ALA A 212 15.43 -16.12 -33.28
N LYS A 213 15.30 -16.21 -34.60
CA LYS A 213 16.08 -15.41 -35.57
C LYS A 213 15.81 -13.91 -35.45
N GLN A 214 14.55 -13.51 -35.39
CA GLN A 214 14.13 -12.12 -35.28
C GLN A 214 14.69 -11.45 -34.01
N VAL A 215 14.52 -12.11 -32.86
CA VAL A 215 15.01 -11.60 -31.57
C VAL A 215 16.52 -11.56 -31.53
N ALA A 216 17.22 -12.59 -32.05
CA ALA A 216 18.67 -12.63 -32.12
C ALA A 216 19.24 -11.55 -33.03
N GLY A 217 18.62 -11.29 -34.20
CA GLY A 217 19.01 -10.23 -35.12
C GLY A 217 18.89 -8.82 -34.51
N ASN A 218 17.96 -8.64 -33.60
CA ASN A 218 17.74 -7.39 -32.87
C ASN A 218 18.36 -7.37 -31.46
N CYS A 219 19.44 -8.07 -31.24
CA CYS A 219 20.01 -8.38 -29.92
C CYS A 219 20.28 -7.17 -28.99
N HIS A 220 20.41 -5.95 -29.51
CA HIS A 220 20.61 -4.74 -28.71
C HIS A 220 19.29 -4.06 -28.25
N ARG A 221 18.14 -4.49 -28.75
CA ARG A 221 16.83 -3.92 -28.44
C ARG A 221 16.08 -4.74 -27.38
N TRP A 222 16.74 -5.06 -26.28
CA TRP A 222 16.21 -5.96 -25.23
C TRP A 222 14.79 -5.58 -24.75
N TRP A 223 14.52 -4.29 -24.61
CA TRP A 223 13.20 -3.84 -24.17
C TRP A 223 12.12 -4.12 -25.22
N ARG A 224 12.37 -3.76 -26.46
CA ARG A 224 11.42 -3.97 -27.54
C ARG A 224 11.18 -5.47 -27.83
N ASN A 225 12.21 -6.28 -27.77
CA ASN A 225 12.14 -7.72 -28.02
C ASN A 225 11.51 -8.51 -26.87
N SER A 226 11.28 -7.91 -25.70
CA SER A 226 10.64 -8.55 -24.56
C SER A 226 9.14 -8.36 -24.50
N ASP A 227 8.55 -7.68 -25.50
CA ASP A 227 7.14 -7.31 -25.57
C ASP A 227 6.29 -8.36 -26.33
N GLY A 228 6.81 -9.53 -26.59
CA GLY A 228 6.15 -10.60 -27.33
C GLY A 228 5.69 -11.75 -26.45
#